data_2942dad17786d309105165c02f428562
#
_entry.id   2942dad17786d309105165c02f428562
#
_cell.length_a   1.000
_cell.length_b   1.000
_cell.length_c   1.000
_cell.angle_alpha   90.00
_cell.angle_beta   90.00
_cell.angle_gamma   90.00
#
_symmetry.space_group_name_H-M   'P 1'
#
loop_
_entity.id
_entity.type
_entity.pdbx_description
1 polymer ?
#
loop_
_entity_poly.entity_id
_entity_poly.type
_entity_poly.pdbx_seq_one_letter_code
_entity_poly.pdbx_strand_id
1 'polypeptide(L)' 'MQVGIDVGATKIETVLLEQDGQERFRSRISCPKNYTQIINSIKDIHKKLEQEFKQDLPIG' A
#
# COMPACT_ATOMS: atom_id res chain seq x y z
N MET A 1 9.99 -0.93 8.96
CA MET A 1 8.87 -0.27 8.26
C MET A 1 7.76 -1.26 7.94
N GLN A 2 6.55 -0.79 7.85
CA GLN A 2 5.37 -1.63 7.66
C GLN A 2 4.41 -0.92 6.71
N VAL A 3 3.75 -1.68 5.83
CA VAL A 3 2.76 -1.14 4.90
C VAL A 3 1.36 -1.36 5.48
N GLY A 4 0.58 -0.28 5.58
CA GLY A 4 -0.84 -0.35 5.90
C GLY A 4 -1.66 -0.05 4.65
N ILE A 5 -2.71 -0.84 4.42
CA ILE A 5 -3.56 -0.66 3.26
C ILE A 5 -5.01 -0.59 3.72
N ASP A 6 -5.70 0.47 3.30
CA ASP A 6 -7.12 0.67 3.57
C ASP A 6 -7.87 0.66 2.25
N VAL A 7 -8.76 -0.33 2.10
CA VAL A 7 -9.56 -0.49 0.88
C VAL A 7 -10.96 0.03 1.17
N GLY A 8 -11.29 1.19 0.60
CA GLY A 8 -12.61 1.77 0.70
C GLY A 8 -13.44 1.51 -0.56
N ALA A 9 -14.66 2.01 -0.56
CA ALA A 9 -15.57 1.84 -1.70
C ALA A 9 -15.08 2.55 -2.96
N THR A 10 -14.40 3.68 -2.81
CA THR A 10 -13.96 4.52 -3.93
C THR A 10 -12.45 4.69 -4.03
N LYS A 11 -11.71 4.38 -2.98
CA LYS A 11 -10.26 4.63 -2.91
C LYS A 11 -9.54 3.50 -2.20
N ILE A 12 -8.30 3.26 -2.62
CA ILE A 12 -7.35 2.45 -1.88
C ILE A 12 -6.28 3.41 -1.36
N GLU A 13 -6.10 3.43 -0.05
CA GLU A 13 -5.09 4.26 0.59
C GLU A 13 -3.97 3.39 1.13
N THR A 14 -2.73 3.73 0.79
CA THR A 14 -1.55 2.98 1.20
C THR A 14 -0.65 3.90 2.01
N VAL A 15 -0.20 3.39 3.15
CA VAL A 15 0.67 4.12 4.06
C VAL A 15 1.90 3.29 4.36
N LEU A 16 3.07 3.92 4.37
CA LEU A 16 4.31 3.28 4.84
C LEU A 16 4.67 3.89 6.19
N LEU A 17 4.74 3.05 7.22
CA LEU A 17 5.00 3.47 8.58
C LEU A 17 6.39 3.05 9.03
N GLU A 18 7.08 3.97 9.72
CA GLU A 18 8.30 3.68 10.42
C GLU A 18 8.02 2.90 11.71
N GLN A 19 9.07 2.35 12.34
CA GLN A 19 8.93 1.59 13.59
C GLN A 19 8.30 2.40 14.72
N ASP A 20 8.54 3.71 14.73
CA ASP A 20 7.98 4.61 15.74
C ASP A 20 6.55 5.07 15.42
N GLY A 21 5.97 4.56 14.34
CA GLY A 21 4.62 4.90 13.92
C GLY A 21 4.53 6.13 13.03
N GLN A 22 5.65 6.78 12.71
CA GLN A 22 5.62 7.94 11.82
C GLN A 22 5.37 7.49 10.38
N GLU A 23 4.58 8.29 9.68
CA GLU A 23 4.24 8.06 8.30
C GLU A 23 5.38 8.51 7.38
N ARG A 24 5.93 7.55 6.63
CA ARG A 24 7.02 7.81 5.68
C ARG A 24 6.51 8.15 4.29
N PHE A 25 5.39 7.55 3.91
CA PHE A 25 4.84 7.67 2.56
C PHE A 25 3.34 7.40 2.63
N ARG A 26 2.59 8.10 1.79
CA ARG A 26 1.15 7.89 1.66
C ARG A 26 0.76 8.00 0.19
N SER A 27 -0.03 7.06 -0.28
CA SER A 27 -0.56 7.05 -1.63
C SER A 27 -2.06 6.80 -1.58
N ARG A 28 -2.78 7.39 -2.52
CA ARG A 28 -4.22 7.22 -2.64
C ARG A 28 -4.55 7.04 -4.11
N ILE A 29 -5.21 5.94 -4.44
CA ILE A 29 -5.62 5.64 -5.81
C ILE A 29 -7.13 5.34 -5.83
N SER A 30 -7.73 5.45 -7.02
CA SER A 30 -9.11 5.03 -7.20
C SER A 30 -9.24 3.53 -7.01
N CYS A 31 -10.28 3.10 -6.28
CA CYS A 31 -10.52 1.68 -6.07
C CYS A 31 -11.17 1.08 -7.33
N PRO A 32 -10.55 0.06 -7.95
CA PRO A 32 -11.19 -0.64 -9.06
C PRO A 32 -12.47 -1.33 -8.60
N LYS A 33 -13.37 -1.57 -9.54
CA LYS A 33 -14.65 -2.21 -9.25
C LYS A 33 -14.58 -3.74 -9.21
N ASN A 34 -13.50 -4.30 -9.75
CA ASN A 34 -13.31 -5.73 -9.87
C ASN A 34 -12.36 -6.22 -8.79
N TYR A 35 -12.72 -7.31 -8.10
CA TYR A 35 -11.93 -7.86 -7.01
C TYR A 35 -10.50 -8.20 -7.45
N THR A 36 -10.34 -8.84 -8.62
CA THR A 36 -9.03 -9.20 -9.15
C THR A 36 -8.16 -7.97 -9.38
N GLN A 37 -8.76 -6.88 -9.90
CA GLN A 37 -8.05 -5.63 -10.12
C GLN A 37 -7.64 -4.97 -8.82
N ILE A 38 -8.46 -5.06 -7.77
CA ILE A 38 -8.11 -4.56 -6.45
C ILE A 38 -6.88 -5.28 -5.92
N ILE A 39 -6.86 -6.60 -5.99
CA ILE A 39 -5.72 -7.40 -5.53
C ILE A 39 -4.46 -7.07 -6.33
N ASN A 40 -4.57 -6.93 -7.64
CA ASN A 40 -3.44 -6.59 -8.49
C ASN A 40 -2.90 -5.19 -8.17
N SER A 41 -3.78 -4.22 -7.91
CA SER A 41 -3.37 -2.87 -7.53
C SER A 41 -2.59 -2.87 -6.21
N ILE A 42 -3.05 -3.64 -5.22
CA ILE A 42 -2.37 -3.78 -3.94
C ILE A 42 -0.98 -4.40 -4.13
N LYS A 43 -0.90 -5.47 -4.94
CA LYS A 43 0.37 -6.13 -5.22
C LYS A 43 1.35 -5.19 -5.91
N ASP A 44 0.89 -4.40 -6.88
CA ASP A 44 1.73 -3.47 -7.62
C ASP A 44 2.29 -2.38 -6.71
N ILE A 45 1.44 -1.81 -5.86
CA ILE A 45 1.86 -0.78 -4.90
C ILE A 45 2.89 -1.35 -3.93
N HIS A 46 2.62 -2.53 -3.38
CA HIS A 46 3.52 -3.19 -2.44
C HIS A 46 4.88 -3.46 -3.08
N LYS A 47 4.88 -3.99 -4.31
CA LYS A 47 6.10 -4.28 -5.04
C LYS A 47 6.92 -3.02 -5.31
N LYS A 48 6.25 -1.93 -5.71
CA LYS A 48 6.92 -0.65 -5.96
C LYS A 48 7.59 -0.11 -4.71
N LEU A 49 6.90 -0.19 -3.57
CA LEU A 49 7.45 0.27 -2.30
C LEU A 49 8.66 -0.56 -1.88
N GLU A 50 8.59 -1.87 -2.02
CA GLU A 50 9.72 -2.74 -1.71
C GLU A 50 10.93 -2.42 -2.58
N GLN A 51 10.71 -2.16 -3.86
CA GLN A 51 11.79 -1.80 -4.78
C GLN A 51 12.38 -0.43 -4.45
N GLU A 52 11.54 0.54 -4.14
CA GLU A 52 11.98 1.90 -3.83
C GLU A 52 12.77 1.97 -2.53
N PHE A 53 12.32 1.28 -1.51
CA PHE A 53 12.98 1.27 -0.20
C PHE A 53 13.97 0.12 -0.04
N LYS A 54 14.10 -0.74 -1.06
CA LYS A 54 15.08 -1.82 -1.16
C LYS A 54 15.07 -2.76 0.04
N GLN A 55 13.87 -3.11 0.51
CA GLN A 55 13.69 -4.03 1.62
C GLN A 55 12.33 -4.72 1.52
N ASP A 56 12.20 -5.86 2.19
CA ASP A 56 10.92 -6.53 2.34
C ASP A 56 10.05 -5.72 3.29
N LEU A 57 8.81 -5.46 2.90
CA LEU A 57 7.87 -4.65 3.67
C LEU A 57 6.67 -5.50 4.04
N PRO A 58 6.51 -5.86 5.32
CA PRO A 58 5.31 -6.57 5.74
C PRO A 58 4.07 -5.68 5.62
N ILE A 59 2.95 -6.29 5.26
CA ILE A 59 1.65 -5.62 5.25
C ILE A 59 1.00 -5.91 6.59
N GLY A 60 0.70 -4.85 7.31
CA GLY A 60 0.08 -4.95 8.62
C GLY A 60 -1.38 -4.56 8.63
#